data_20fe1d018d9e99e9c41099156f7dcdee
#
_entry.id   20fe1d018d9e99e9c41099156f7dcdee
#
_cell.length_a   1.000
_cell.length_b   1.000
_cell.length_c   1.000
_cell.angle_alpha   90.00
_cell.angle_beta   90.00
_cell.angle_gamma   90.00
#
_symmetry.space_group_name_H-M   'P 1'
#
loop_
_entity.id
_entity.type
_entity.pdbx_description
1 polymer ?
#
loop_
_entity_poly.entity_id
_entity_poly.type
_entity_poly.pdbx_seq_one_letter_code
_entity_poly.pdbx_strand_id
1 'polypeptide(L)'
;ASDVYKRQVLIMGDILHSRVARSTSTILDKLGVEVAYCGPGSLVPHTRFKRFTNYDEAMKWGPDVVYLLRVQKERQEAPFYPSDREYHSVFGVTQERLHRISEEGIYVMHPGPINRGVELCDDVLDYERCLISQQVENGIAARMSVLYGLKPQTS
;
A
#
# COMPACT_ATOMS: atom_id res chain seq x y z
N ALA A 1 -2.55 12.44 -30.17
CA ALA A 1 -2.13 12.51 -28.77
C ALA A 1 -2.35 11.12 -28.19
N SER A 2 -1.29 10.40 -27.90
CA SER A 2 -1.39 9.12 -27.20
C SER A 2 -1.95 9.40 -25.81
N ASP A 3 -3.11 8.84 -25.48
CA ASP A 3 -3.56 8.69 -24.10
C ASP A 3 -2.50 7.85 -23.39
N VAL A 4 -1.58 8.54 -22.74
CA VAL A 4 -0.61 7.89 -21.87
C VAL A 4 -1.45 7.38 -20.70
N TYR A 5 -1.74 6.08 -20.70
CA TYR A 5 -2.42 5.40 -19.61
C TYR A 5 -1.65 5.69 -18.32
N LYS A 6 -2.26 6.48 -17.45
CA LYS A 6 -1.66 6.81 -16.16
C LYS A 6 -1.85 5.64 -15.23
N ARG A 7 -0.74 5.10 -14.71
CA ARG A 7 -0.78 4.08 -13.67
C ARG A 7 -1.52 4.58 -12.45
N GLN A 8 -2.33 3.70 -11.85
CA GLN A 8 -3.16 3.98 -10.68
C GLN A 8 -2.69 3.13 -9.50
N VAL A 9 -2.36 3.78 -8.39
CA VAL A 9 -1.88 3.12 -7.16
C VAL A 9 -2.83 3.43 -6.02
N LEU A 10 -3.43 2.39 -5.48
CA LEU A 10 -4.28 2.44 -4.30
C LEU A 10 -3.47 2.12 -3.06
N ILE A 11 -3.23 3.10 -2.20
CA ILE A 11 -2.57 2.91 -0.90
C ILE A 11 -3.65 2.64 0.15
N MET A 12 -3.58 1.50 0.82
CA MET A 12 -4.65 1.02 1.69
C MET A 12 -4.16 0.73 3.11
N GLY A 13 -4.88 1.23 4.09
CA GLY A 13 -4.66 0.94 5.50
C GLY A 13 -4.60 2.18 6.40
N ASP A 14 -3.67 2.19 7.35
CA ASP A 14 -3.43 3.32 8.26
C ASP A 14 -2.55 4.38 7.59
N ILE A 15 -3.17 5.22 6.77
CA ILE A 15 -2.47 6.27 6.04
C ILE A 15 -2.01 7.39 6.98
N LEU A 16 -2.83 7.74 7.96
CA LEU A 16 -2.59 8.86 8.87
C LEU A 16 -1.26 8.74 9.63
N HIS A 17 -0.96 7.54 10.14
CA HIS A 17 0.24 7.27 10.94
C HIS A 17 1.42 6.73 10.10
N SER A 18 1.22 6.52 8.79
CA SER A 18 2.24 5.93 7.92
C SER A 18 3.17 6.98 7.30
N ARG A 19 4.46 6.89 7.65
CA ARG A 19 5.51 7.65 6.95
C ARG A 19 5.66 7.17 5.51
N VAL A 20 5.51 5.86 5.30
CA VAL A 20 5.62 5.24 3.98
C VAL A 20 4.54 5.77 3.06
N ALA A 21 3.28 5.86 3.49
CA ALA A 21 2.20 6.42 2.69
C ALA A 21 2.53 7.84 2.19
N ARG A 22 3.03 8.70 3.08
CA ARG A 22 3.37 10.10 2.74
C ARG A 22 4.52 10.20 1.74
N SER A 23 5.62 9.49 1.96
CA SER A 23 6.76 9.53 1.05
C SER A 23 6.45 8.89 -0.29
N THR A 24 5.80 7.74 -0.29
CA THR A 24 5.45 7.01 -1.51
C THR A 24 4.47 7.79 -2.38
N SER A 25 3.38 8.33 -1.79
CA SER A 25 2.42 9.11 -2.55
C SER A 25 3.02 10.39 -3.15
N THR A 26 3.93 11.04 -2.42
CA THR A 26 4.63 12.24 -2.93
C THR A 26 5.52 11.91 -4.14
N ILE A 27 6.25 10.79 -4.09
CA ILE A 27 7.12 10.37 -5.20
C ILE A 27 6.30 9.93 -6.40
N LEU A 28 5.27 9.10 -6.18
CA LEU A 28 4.39 8.62 -7.25
C LEU A 28 3.70 9.77 -7.99
N ASP A 29 3.20 10.75 -7.25
CA ASP A 29 2.58 11.94 -7.83
C ASP A 29 3.56 12.75 -8.69
N LYS A 30 4.80 12.93 -8.24
CA LYS A 30 5.86 13.57 -9.03
C LYS A 30 6.21 12.81 -10.32
N LEU A 31 6.00 11.49 -10.33
CA LEU A 31 6.19 10.62 -11.49
C LEU A 31 4.95 10.57 -12.41
N GLY A 32 3.90 11.33 -12.10
CA GLY A 32 2.66 11.37 -12.89
C GLY A 32 1.74 10.16 -12.67
N VAL A 33 1.97 9.38 -11.60
CA VAL A 33 1.11 8.26 -11.19
C VAL A 33 -0.09 8.80 -10.43
N GLU A 34 -1.29 8.31 -10.73
CA GLU A 34 -2.48 8.63 -9.98
C GLU A 34 -2.50 7.85 -8.67
N VAL A 35 -2.68 8.55 -7.56
CA VAL A 35 -2.70 7.96 -6.22
C VAL A 35 -4.05 8.15 -5.57
N ALA A 36 -4.57 7.08 -4.96
CA ALA A 36 -5.74 7.13 -4.10
C ALA A 36 -5.46 6.45 -2.76
N TYR A 37 -6.21 6.85 -1.74
CA TYR A 37 -6.16 6.27 -0.40
C TYR A 37 -7.44 5.50 -0.09
N CYS A 38 -7.31 4.37 0.60
CA CYS A 38 -8.43 3.60 1.12
C CYS A 38 -8.18 3.13 2.56
N GLY A 39 -9.18 3.26 3.41
CA GLY A 39 -9.11 2.80 4.79
C GLY A 39 -10.24 3.33 5.65
N PRO A 40 -10.25 3.00 6.95
CA PRO A 40 -11.19 3.60 7.90
C PRO A 40 -11.15 5.13 7.82
N GLY A 41 -12.31 5.79 7.85
CA GLY A 41 -12.41 7.22 7.65
C GLY A 41 -11.53 8.07 8.58
N SER A 42 -11.35 7.60 9.82
CA SER A 42 -10.47 8.21 10.82
C SER A 42 -8.96 8.07 10.51
N LEU A 43 -8.59 7.10 9.67
CA LEU A 43 -7.20 6.80 9.30
C LEU A 43 -6.82 7.32 7.91
N VAL A 44 -7.78 7.92 7.18
CA VAL A 44 -7.53 8.50 5.85
C VAL A 44 -7.60 10.02 5.94
N PRO A 45 -6.45 10.72 5.94
CA PRO A 45 -6.41 12.17 6.11
C PRO A 45 -7.02 12.91 4.90
N HIS A 46 -7.51 14.11 5.13
CA HIS A 46 -7.91 15.02 4.07
C HIS A 46 -6.67 15.54 3.34
N THR A 47 -6.52 15.14 2.09
CA THR A 47 -5.41 15.50 1.22
C THR A 47 -5.91 15.81 -0.19
N ARG A 48 -5.02 16.18 -1.11
CA ARG A 48 -5.34 16.32 -2.54
C ARG A 48 -5.62 15.00 -3.26
N PHE A 49 -5.21 13.87 -2.68
CA PHE A 49 -5.41 12.54 -3.25
C PHE A 49 -6.85 12.06 -3.07
N LYS A 50 -7.32 11.27 -4.02
CA LYS A 50 -8.64 10.65 -3.95
C LYS A 50 -8.74 9.76 -2.71
N ARG A 51 -9.92 9.72 -2.12
CA ARG A 51 -10.15 9.02 -0.85
C ARG A 51 -11.34 8.08 -0.96
N PHE A 52 -11.15 6.89 -0.42
CA PHE A 52 -12.19 5.89 -0.28
C PHE A 52 -12.25 5.39 1.17
N THR A 53 -13.45 5.21 1.68
CA THR A 53 -13.72 4.58 2.98
C THR A 53 -14.40 3.22 2.82
N ASN A 54 -14.54 2.77 1.58
CA ASN A 54 -15.13 1.49 1.19
C ASN A 54 -14.19 0.78 0.20
N TYR A 55 -13.92 -0.50 0.46
CA TYR A 55 -13.02 -1.32 -0.35
C TYR A 55 -13.54 -1.49 -1.80
N ASP A 56 -14.82 -1.82 -1.96
CA ASP A 56 -15.36 -2.10 -3.29
C ASP A 56 -15.40 -0.85 -4.18
N GLU A 57 -15.67 0.31 -3.60
CA GLU A 57 -15.57 1.59 -4.32
C GLU A 57 -14.14 1.90 -4.75
N ALA A 58 -13.18 1.61 -3.87
CA ALA A 58 -11.77 1.79 -4.17
C ALA A 58 -11.30 0.87 -5.31
N MET A 59 -11.76 -0.38 -5.34
CA MET A 59 -11.43 -1.32 -6.41
C MET A 59 -12.12 -0.96 -7.73
N LYS A 60 -13.34 -0.42 -7.72
CA LYS A 60 -14.00 0.10 -8.93
C LYS A 60 -13.28 1.27 -9.57
N TRP A 61 -12.41 1.95 -8.84
CA TRP A 61 -11.55 2.99 -9.42
C TRP A 61 -10.53 2.41 -10.40
N GLY A 62 -10.25 1.11 -10.35
CA GLY A 62 -9.39 0.38 -11.29
C GLY A 62 -7.89 0.53 -11.00
N PRO A 63 -7.42 0.24 -9.78
CA PRO A 63 -6.00 0.36 -9.49
C PRO A 63 -5.17 -0.70 -10.24
N ASP A 64 -4.00 -0.32 -10.73
CA ASP A 64 -2.99 -1.27 -11.23
C ASP A 64 -2.22 -1.93 -10.07
N VAL A 65 -2.12 -1.23 -8.96
CA VAL A 65 -1.36 -1.66 -7.78
C VAL A 65 -2.17 -1.38 -6.52
N VAL A 66 -2.31 -2.39 -5.67
CA VAL A 66 -2.77 -2.25 -4.29
C VAL A 66 -1.56 -2.28 -3.36
N TYR A 67 -1.26 -1.14 -2.76
CA TYR A 67 -0.16 -0.96 -1.83
C TYR A 67 -0.70 -0.99 -0.40
N LEU A 68 -0.57 -2.13 0.26
CA LEU A 68 -1.05 -2.33 1.63
C LEU A 68 -0.10 -1.67 2.63
N LEU A 69 -0.64 -1.15 3.70
CA LEU A 69 0.12 -0.60 4.82
C LEU A 69 -0.09 -1.45 6.07
N ARG A 70 0.96 -1.53 6.87
CA ARG A 70 0.85 -2.14 8.20
C ARG A 70 -0.09 -1.33 9.08
N VAL A 71 -1.00 -2.01 9.77
CA VAL A 71 -1.81 -1.43 10.82
C VAL A 71 -0.95 -1.27 12.08
N GLN A 72 -0.71 -0.02 12.49
CA GLN A 72 0.19 0.30 13.60
C GLN A 72 -0.58 0.44 14.91
N LYS A 73 -0.89 -0.68 15.55
CA LYS A 73 -1.65 -0.71 16.83
C LYS A 73 -0.92 -0.01 17.97
N GLU A 74 0.39 -0.13 18.01
CA GLU A 74 1.26 0.44 19.02
C GLU A 74 1.29 1.98 19.04
N ARG A 75 0.77 2.63 18.00
CA ARG A 75 0.70 4.09 17.87
C ARG A 75 -0.68 4.66 18.05
N GLN A 76 -1.65 3.81 18.37
CA GLN A 76 -3.04 4.23 18.53
C GLN A 76 -3.34 4.37 20.02
N GLU A 77 -3.69 5.58 20.48
CA GLU A 77 -4.15 5.83 21.85
C GLU A 77 -5.52 5.18 22.10
N ALA A 78 -6.31 4.95 21.04
CA ALA A 78 -7.54 4.16 21.06
C ALA A 78 -7.66 3.36 19.77
N PRO A 79 -8.23 2.13 19.80
CA PRO A 79 -8.42 1.33 18.60
C PRO A 79 -9.41 2.02 17.65
N PHE A 80 -8.98 2.30 16.41
CA PHE A 80 -9.83 2.89 15.37
C PHE A 80 -10.77 1.86 14.71
N TYR A 81 -10.63 0.59 15.08
CA TYR A 81 -11.50 -0.53 14.68
C TYR A 81 -11.56 -1.54 15.84
N PRO A 82 -12.70 -2.21 16.03
CA PRO A 82 -12.94 -3.05 17.21
C PRO A 82 -12.02 -4.27 17.33
N SER A 83 -11.59 -4.86 16.19
CA SER A 83 -10.71 -6.03 16.19
C SER A 83 -9.96 -6.21 14.86
N ASP A 84 -8.86 -6.97 14.88
CA ASP A 84 -8.12 -7.38 13.68
C ASP A 84 -8.99 -8.11 12.67
N ARG A 85 -9.87 -8.98 13.17
CA ARG A 85 -10.78 -9.75 12.34
C ARG A 85 -11.76 -8.83 11.62
N GLU A 86 -12.25 -7.81 12.28
CA GLU A 86 -13.14 -6.82 11.67
C GLU A 86 -12.40 -5.96 10.66
N TYR A 87 -11.20 -5.49 10.98
CA TYR A 87 -10.35 -4.80 10.00
C TYR A 87 -10.11 -5.68 8.77
N HIS A 88 -9.72 -6.94 8.96
CA HIS A 88 -9.48 -7.88 7.86
C HIS A 88 -10.72 -8.06 6.98
N SER A 89 -11.89 -8.20 7.60
CA SER A 89 -13.15 -8.39 6.85
C SER A 89 -13.53 -7.16 6.02
N VAL A 90 -13.23 -5.96 6.49
CA VAL A 90 -13.63 -4.69 5.83
C VAL A 90 -12.57 -4.19 4.86
N PHE A 91 -11.29 -4.22 5.23
CA PHE A 91 -10.19 -3.62 4.47
C PHE A 91 -9.06 -4.60 4.11
N GLY A 92 -8.96 -5.77 4.75
CA GLY A 92 -7.93 -6.75 4.43
C GLY A 92 -8.12 -7.40 3.07
N VAL A 93 -7.04 -7.91 2.48
CA VAL A 93 -7.12 -8.76 1.30
C VAL A 93 -7.46 -10.18 1.74
N THR A 94 -8.75 -10.50 1.69
CA THR A 94 -9.29 -11.86 1.94
C THR A 94 -9.06 -12.76 0.72
N GLN A 95 -9.29 -14.06 0.85
CA GLN A 95 -9.20 -15.00 -0.29
C GLN A 95 -10.14 -14.60 -1.45
N GLU A 96 -11.37 -14.18 -1.15
CA GLU A 96 -12.32 -13.73 -2.17
C GLU A 96 -11.80 -12.48 -2.90
N ARG A 97 -11.22 -11.52 -2.16
CA ARG A 97 -10.65 -10.31 -2.74
C ARG A 97 -9.38 -10.60 -3.54
N LEU A 98 -8.56 -11.54 -3.07
CA LEU A 98 -7.38 -12.00 -3.80
C LEU A 98 -7.78 -12.60 -5.16
N HIS A 99 -8.86 -13.38 -5.20
CA HIS A 99 -9.36 -13.93 -6.46
C HIS A 99 -9.69 -12.82 -7.47
N ARG A 100 -10.43 -11.79 -7.06
CA ARG A 100 -10.73 -10.62 -7.91
C ARG A 100 -9.46 -9.87 -8.34
N ILE A 101 -8.54 -9.63 -7.40
CA ILE A 101 -7.24 -9.01 -7.68
C ILE A 101 -6.48 -9.80 -8.74
N SER A 102 -6.53 -11.13 -8.67
CA SER A 102 -5.88 -12.03 -9.63
C SER A 102 -6.54 -11.96 -11.01
N GLU A 103 -7.86 -11.98 -11.08
CA GLU A 103 -8.61 -11.86 -12.33
C GLU A 103 -8.34 -10.53 -13.05
N GLU A 104 -8.22 -9.44 -12.30
CA GLU A 104 -7.93 -8.10 -12.82
C GLU A 104 -6.43 -7.87 -13.05
N GLY A 105 -5.57 -8.81 -12.65
CA GLY A 105 -4.12 -8.73 -12.83
C GLY A 105 -3.43 -7.62 -12.04
N ILE A 106 -3.97 -7.27 -10.87
CA ILE A 106 -3.50 -6.17 -10.02
C ILE A 106 -2.27 -6.62 -9.22
N TYR A 107 -1.25 -5.78 -9.15
CA TYR A 107 -0.08 -6.04 -8.31
C TYR A 107 -0.35 -5.76 -6.84
N VAL A 108 0.21 -6.58 -5.94
CA VAL A 108 0.11 -6.38 -4.49
C VAL A 108 1.49 -6.06 -3.92
N MET A 109 1.56 -4.99 -3.13
CA MET A 109 2.77 -4.51 -2.45
C MET A 109 2.51 -4.28 -0.96
N HIS A 110 3.56 -4.40 -0.15
CA HIS A 110 3.53 -4.10 1.28
C HIS A 110 4.95 -3.78 1.77
N PRO A 111 5.18 -2.72 2.54
CA PRO A 111 6.53 -2.32 2.94
C PRO A 111 7.17 -3.22 4.01
N GLY A 112 6.39 -4.17 4.58
CA GLY A 112 6.81 -4.99 5.73
C GLY A 112 6.96 -4.19 7.04
N PRO A 113 6.99 -4.88 8.18
CA PRO A 113 6.54 -6.28 8.35
C PRO A 113 5.03 -6.43 8.20
N ILE A 114 4.59 -7.63 7.81
CA ILE A 114 3.18 -7.95 7.56
C ILE A 114 2.54 -8.47 8.84
N ASN A 115 1.29 -8.04 9.13
CA ASN A 115 0.42 -8.70 10.09
C ASN A 115 -0.52 -9.64 9.32
N ARG A 116 -0.16 -10.93 9.26
CA ARG A 116 -0.96 -11.97 8.59
C ARG A 116 -2.34 -12.07 9.21
N GLY A 117 -3.37 -12.24 8.39
CA GLY A 117 -4.76 -12.26 8.86
C GLY A 117 -5.31 -10.89 9.29
N VAL A 118 -4.57 -9.80 9.09
CA VAL A 118 -5.00 -8.42 9.30
C VAL A 118 -5.03 -7.66 7.98
N GLU A 119 -3.88 -7.34 7.40
CA GLU A 119 -3.81 -6.62 6.12
C GLU A 119 -4.08 -7.55 4.93
N LEU A 120 -3.65 -8.81 5.03
CA LEU A 120 -3.77 -9.80 3.97
C LEU A 120 -3.87 -11.23 4.51
N CYS A 121 -4.49 -12.13 3.75
CA CYS A 121 -4.44 -13.58 3.97
C CYS A 121 -3.12 -14.17 3.45
N ASP A 122 -2.76 -15.38 3.93
CA ASP A 122 -1.48 -16.01 3.60
C ASP A 122 -1.33 -16.27 2.10
N ASP A 123 -2.38 -16.61 1.39
CA ASP A 123 -2.38 -16.93 -0.03
C ASP A 123 -1.91 -15.76 -0.91
N VAL A 124 -1.96 -14.53 -0.40
CA VAL A 124 -1.44 -13.34 -1.12
C VAL A 124 0.07 -13.47 -1.37
N LEU A 125 0.80 -14.13 -0.47
CA LEU A 125 2.26 -14.27 -0.60
C LEU A 125 2.66 -15.21 -1.74
N ASP A 126 1.79 -16.13 -2.12
CA ASP A 126 1.99 -17.07 -3.22
C ASP A 126 1.42 -16.56 -4.56
N TYR A 127 0.77 -15.38 -4.54
CA TYR A 127 0.22 -14.77 -5.74
C TYR A 127 1.33 -14.30 -6.68
N GLU A 128 1.24 -14.64 -7.97
CA GLU A 128 2.30 -14.38 -8.98
C GLU A 128 2.67 -12.89 -9.13
N ARG A 129 1.73 -11.96 -8.84
CA ARG A 129 1.95 -10.52 -8.88
C ARG A 129 2.08 -9.89 -7.49
N CYS A 130 2.42 -10.70 -6.50
CA CYS A 130 2.82 -10.23 -5.19
C CYS A 130 4.30 -9.79 -5.23
N LEU A 131 4.54 -8.49 -5.09
CA LEU A 131 5.88 -7.90 -5.16
C LEU A 131 6.51 -7.65 -3.79
N ILE A 132 5.95 -8.21 -2.72
CA ILE A 132 6.36 -7.91 -1.33
C ILE A 132 7.82 -8.28 -1.08
N SER A 133 8.23 -9.50 -1.43
CA SER A 133 9.61 -9.96 -1.25
C SER A 133 10.58 -9.15 -2.10
N GLN A 134 10.26 -8.91 -3.37
CA GLN A 134 11.07 -8.11 -4.27
C GLN A 134 11.21 -6.66 -3.79
N GLN A 135 10.16 -6.09 -3.22
CA GLN A 135 10.17 -4.75 -2.64
C GLN A 135 11.15 -4.66 -1.46
N VAL A 136 11.20 -5.67 -0.60
CA VAL A 136 12.14 -5.73 0.54
C VAL A 136 13.57 -5.80 0.03
N GLU A 137 13.87 -6.68 -0.91
CA GLU A 137 15.21 -6.82 -1.53
C GLU A 137 15.64 -5.53 -2.22
N ASN A 138 14.80 -4.95 -3.05
CA ASN A 138 15.07 -3.68 -3.72
C ASN A 138 15.30 -2.53 -2.72
N GLY A 139 14.58 -2.54 -1.60
CA GLY A 139 14.76 -1.56 -0.53
C GLY A 139 16.15 -1.63 0.13
N ILE A 140 16.75 -2.82 0.23
CA ILE A 140 18.11 -3.00 0.73
C ILE A 140 19.09 -2.40 -0.27
N ALA A 141 19.00 -2.78 -1.54
CA ALA A 141 19.87 -2.28 -2.61
C ALA A 141 19.81 -0.76 -2.75
N ALA A 142 18.60 -0.18 -2.70
CA ALA A 142 18.41 1.27 -2.76
C ALA A 142 19.09 1.99 -1.58
N ARG A 143 18.93 1.50 -0.35
CA ARG A 143 19.59 2.07 0.83
C ARG A 143 21.12 1.98 0.74
N MET A 144 21.65 0.84 0.28
CA MET A 144 23.08 0.68 0.06
C MET A 144 23.61 1.68 -0.97
N SER A 145 22.92 1.89 -2.07
CA SER A 145 23.29 2.86 -3.11
C SER A 145 23.33 4.30 -2.58
N VAL A 146 22.32 4.69 -1.79
CA VAL A 146 22.29 6.02 -1.15
C VAL A 146 23.46 6.20 -0.19
N LEU A 147 23.72 5.23 0.68
CA LEU A 147 24.84 5.28 1.63
C LEU A 147 26.18 5.35 0.91
N TYR A 148 26.35 4.59 -0.16
CA TYR A 148 27.57 4.64 -0.98
C TYR A 148 27.78 6.01 -1.64
N GLY A 149 26.71 6.59 -2.21
CA GLY A 149 26.74 7.91 -2.84
C GLY A 149 27.00 9.07 -1.87
N LEU A 150 26.66 8.89 -0.59
CA LEU A 150 26.90 9.87 0.48
C LEU A 150 28.27 9.71 1.16
N LYS A 151 29.06 8.68 0.80
CA LYS A 151 30.39 8.46 1.37
C LYS A 151 31.27 9.66 1.03
N PRO A 152 31.96 10.28 2.03
CA PRO A 152 32.91 11.36 1.77
C PRO A 152 33.96 10.88 0.76
N GLN A 153 34.21 11.67 -0.28
CA GLN A 153 35.34 11.43 -1.16
C GLN A 153 36.59 11.77 -0.36
N THR A 154 37.32 10.75 0.08
CA THR A 154 38.65 10.93 0.65
C THR A 154 39.54 11.38 -0.48
N SER A 155 40.00 12.65 -0.40
CA SER A 155 41.05 13.23 -1.23
C SER A 155 42.33 12.48 -0.99
#